data_eb0d66cce6db8c34670d26e327a4d659
#
_entry.id   eb0d66cce6db8c34670d26e327a4d659
#
_cell.length_a   1.000
_cell.length_b   1.000
_cell.length_c   1.000
_cell.angle_alpha   90.00
_cell.angle_beta   90.00
_cell.angle_gamma   90.00
#
_symmetry.space_group_name_H-M   'P 1'
#
loop_
_entity.id
_entity.type
_entity.pdbx_description
1 polymer ?
#
loop_
_entity_poly.entity_id
_entity_poly.type
_entity_poly.pdbx_seq_one_letter_code
_entity_poly.pdbx_strand_id
1 'polypeptide(L)'
;MNDTRPRHLIASVLVTAVAVIAAALTGRGWEGAGLVALTGAVLIALQMDRTDVDAVPVPIAKPETIDLLHDESFSRILDGLNEPMMMIDRGKVALANAAALRLLGGHIVGEDVRIAIRHPAVAQRLAGLERIDGPATINIVGLGTRNQRWTMQIVPIDRPDAAAQRLMVHLVDHSGEYAAERMRVDFVANASHE
;
A
#
# COMPACT_ATOMS: atom_id res chain seq x y z
N MET A 1 19.03 8.96 -4.16
CA MET A 1 20.50 8.96 -4.23
C MET A 1 20.95 10.37 -3.88
N ASN A 2 21.09 10.64 -2.56
CA ASN A 2 21.45 12.00 -2.07
C ASN A 2 22.96 12.04 -1.87
N ASP A 3 23.61 12.76 -2.78
CA ASP A 3 25.04 13.01 -2.82
C ASP A 3 25.40 14.14 -1.86
N THR A 4 25.36 13.86 -0.55
CA THR A 4 25.75 14.85 0.50
C THR A 4 27.21 14.71 0.94
N ARG A 5 27.94 13.68 0.46
CA ARG A 5 29.31 13.37 0.89
C ARG A 5 30.40 14.36 0.45
N PRO A 6 30.38 14.99 -0.75
CA PRO A 6 31.46 15.91 -1.13
C PRO A 6 31.39 17.26 -0.43
N ARG A 7 30.23 17.70 0.05
CA ARG A 7 30.04 19.05 0.60
C ARG A 7 30.78 19.29 1.93
N HIS A 8 30.80 18.31 2.83
CA HIS A 8 31.47 18.44 4.12
C HIS A 8 33.01 18.38 4.01
N LEU A 9 33.51 17.55 3.10
CA LEU A 9 34.95 17.51 2.80
C LEU A 9 35.41 18.81 2.14
N ILE A 10 34.67 19.33 1.19
CA ILE A 10 34.97 20.61 0.54
C ILE A 10 34.93 21.75 1.56
N ALA A 11 33.94 21.77 2.45
CA ALA A 11 33.82 22.80 3.50
C ALA A 11 35.01 22.77 4.46
N SER A 12 35.46 21.58 4.90
CA SER A 12 36.59 21.46 5.83
C SER A 12 37.93 21.89 5.19
N VAL A 13 38.16 21.52 3.94
CA VAL A 13 39.34 21.95 3.17
C VAL A 13 39.32 23.46 2.96
N LEU A 14 38.17 24.05 2.67
CA LEU A 14 38.02 25.49 2.44
C LEU A 14 38.28 26.29 3.71
N VAL A 15 37.77 25.85 4.86
CA VAL A 15 38.00 26.47 6.17
C VAL A 15 39.48 26.40 6.54
N THR A 16 40.15 25.27 6.31
CA THR A 16 41.57 25.12 6.60
C THR A 16 42.42 26.03 5.71
N ALA A 17 42.09 26.12 4.41
CA ALA A 17 42.78 27.00 3.47
C ALA A 17 42.63 28.49 3.86
N VAL A 18 41.42 28.91 4.25
CA VAL A 18 41.17 30.29 4.73
C VAL A 18 41.97 30.59 6.00
N ALA A 19 42.04 29.65 6.95
CA ALA A 19 42.79 29.81 8.18
C ALA A 19 44.31 29.93 7.93
N VAL A 20 44.87 29.17 6.99
CA VAL A 20 46.29 29.27 6.59
C VAL A 20 46.60 30.61 5.92
N ILE A 21 45.73 31.09 5.03
CA ILE A 21 45.86 32.38 4.36
C ILE A 21 45.76 33.52 5.38
N ALA A 22 44.84 33.46 6.32
CA ALA A 22 44.69 34.47 7.38
C ALA A 22 45.91 34.51 8.29
N ALA A 23 46.49 33.38 8.65
CA ALA A 23 47.72 33.28 9.44
C ALA A 23 48.94 33.87 8.70
N ALA A 24 49.04 33.68 7.39
CA ALA A 24 50.10 34.24 6.56
C ALA A 24 49.99 35.77 6.41
N LEU A 25 48.78 36.31 6.35
CA LEU A 25 48.52 37.76 6.20
C LEU A 25 48.70 38.55 7.49
N THR A 26 48.66 37.94 8.69
CA THR A 26 48.81 38.59 9.99
C THR A 26 50.27 38.81 10.42
N GLY A 27 51.26 38.49 9.56
CA GLY A 27 52.68 38.77 9.85
C GLY A 27 53.29 37.95 10.99
N ARG A 28 52.54 37.00 11.53
CA ARG A 28 53.06 36.00 12.47
C ARG A 28 53.78 34.96 11.66
N GLY A 29 55.07 34.97 11.69
CA GLY A 29 55.95 34.22 10.84
C GLY A 29 55.55 32.76 10.52
N TRP A 30 56.28 32.14 9.61
CA TRP A 30 56.07 30.79 9.12
C TRP A 30 55.73 29.71 10.17
N GLU A 31 56.08 29.94 11.45
CA GLU A 31 55.78 29.08 12.59
C GLU A 31 54.27 28.97 12.88
N GLY A 32 53.51 30.07 12.74
CA GLY A 32 52.06 30.07 12.94
C GLY A 32 51.32 29.35 11.82
N ALA A 33 51.79 29.50 10.57
CA ALA A 33 51.20 28.81 9.43
C ALA A 33 51.42 27.29 9.49
N GLY A 34 52.55 26.84 10.01
CA GLY A 34 52.87 25.42 10.23
C GLY A 34 51.93 24.76 11.24
N LEU A 35 51.62 25.44 12.34
CA LEU A 35 50.74 24.93 13.40
C LEU A 35 49.28 24.77 12.92
N VAL A 36 48.79 25.72 12.12
CA VAL A 36 47.45 25.67 11.54
C VAL A 36 47.36 24.55 10.47
N ALA A 37 48.41 24.37 9.68
CA ALA A 37 48.45 23.29 8.70
C ALA A 37 48.47 21.90 9.37
N LEU A 38 49.21 21.76 10.47
CA LEU A 38 49.36 20.50 11.21
C LEU A 38 48.02 20.13 11.91
N THR A 39 47.34 21.10 12.54
CA THR A 39 46.04 20.90 13.14
C THR A 39 44.95 20.56 12.09
N GLY A 40 45.00 21.19 10.93
CA GLY A 40 44.13 20.87 9.82
C GLY A 40 44.31 19.44 9.29
N ALA A 41 45.57 19.00 9.13
CA ALA A 41 45.90 17.66 8.69
C ALA A 41 45.46 16.58 9.70
N VAL A 42 45.62 16.84 11.00
CA VAL A 42 45.17 15.94 12.07
C VAL A 42 43.65 15.85 12.09
N LEU A 43 42.92 16.95 11.92
CA LEU A 43 41.45 16.95 11.84
C LEU A 43 40.94 16.18 10.60
N ILE A 44 41.61 16.33 9.48
CA ILE A 44 41.26 15.56 8.25
C ILE A 44 41.56 14.07 8.46
N ALA A 45 42.68 13.71 9.06
CA ALA A 45 43.03 12.33 9.37
C ALA A 45 42.02 11.69 10.33
N LEU A 46 41.59 12.40 11.38
CA LEU A 46 40.59 11.93 12.33
C LEU A 46 39.19 11.81 11.71
N GLN A 47 38.87 12.58 10.67
CA GLN A 47 37.64 12.43 9.92
C GLN A 47 37.69 11.26 8.91
N MET A 48 38.87 10.97 8.37
CA MET A 48 39.05 9.80 7.50
C MET A 48 38.98 8.49 8.28
N ASP A 49 39.52 8.47 9.51
CA ASP A 49 39.48 7.28 10.37
C ASP A 49 38.05 6.95 10.90
N ARG A 50 37.13 7.92 10.87
CA ARG A 50 35.71 7.70 11.23
C ARG A 50 34.82 7.17 10.12
N THR A 51 35.35 7.01 8.91
CA THR A 51 34.59 6.50 7.78
C THR A 51 34.62 4.98 7.63
N ASP A 52 35.51 4.29 8.38
CA ASP A 52 35.56 2.83 8.44
C ASP A 52 34.88 2.25 9.70
N VAL A 53 33.75 2.81 10.11
CA VAL A 53 32.77 1.97 10.77
C VAL A 53 32.24 1.10 9.65
N ASP A 54 32.80 -0.11 9.52
CA ASP A 54 32.19 -1.19 8.78
C ASP A 54 30.71 -1.23 9.19
N ALA A 55 29.89 -0.54 8.39
CA ALA A 55 28.47 -0.80 8.40
C ALA A 55 28.37 -2.25 7.96
N VAL A 56 28.35 -3.16 8.97
CA VAL A 56 27.95 -4.53 8.75
C VAL A 56 26.71 -4.41 7.86
N PRO A 57 26.73 -4.85 6.60
CA PRO A 57 25.56 -4.79 5.78
C PRO A 57 24.55 -5.66 6.52
N VAL A 58 23.66 -5.02 7.31
CA VAL A 58 22.46 -5.69 7.77
C VAL A 58 21.82 -6.12 6.46
N PRO A 59 21.75 -7.42 6.17
CA PRO A 59 21.05 -7.86 4.98
C PRO A 59 19.65 -7.28 5.18
N ILE A 60 19.33 -6.22 4.42
CA ILE A 60 17.95 -5.80 4.27
C ILE A 60 17.33 -7.03 3.63
N ALA A 61 16.72 -7.87 4.46
CA ALA A 61 15.93 -8.99 4.01
C ALA A 61 15.03 -8.37 2.95
N LYS A 62 15.24 -8.81 1.72
CA LYS A 62 14.37 -8.43 0.61
C LYS A 62 12.98 -8.65 1.17
N PRO A 63 12.07 -7.65 1.20
CA PRO A 63 10.78 -7.86 1.81
C PRO A 63 10.25 -9.12 1.15
N GLU A 64 10.15 -10.21 1.94
CA GLU A 64 9.48 -11.42 1.48
C GLU A 64 8.11 -10.92 1.05
N THR A 65 7.85 -11.00 -0.22
CA THR A 65 6.54 -10.66 -0.76
C THR A 65 5.63 -11.74 -0.18
N ILE A 66 5.02 -11.46 0.97
CA ILE A 66 4.04 -12.36 1.58
C ILE A 66 3.00 -12.56 0.51
N ASP A 67 2.97 -13.77 -0.05
CA ASP A 67 1.93 -14.13 -1.00
C ASP A 67 0.67 -14.43 -0.20
N LEU A 68 -0.11 -13.38 0.05
CA LEU A 68 -1.36 -13.43 0.83
C LEU A 68 -2.33 -14.51 0.32
N LEU A 69 -2.21 -14.91 -0.94
CA LEU A 69 -3.08 -15.94 -1.52
C LEU A 69 -2.77 -17.35 -0.99
N HIS A 70 -1.53 -17.58 -0.53
CA HIS A 70 -1.07 -18.86 -0.01
C HIS A 70 -0.84 -18.85 1.50
N ASP A 71 -1.15 -17.75 2.18
CA ASP A 71 -1.00 -17.64 3.62
C ASP A 71 -2.25 -18.19 4.34
N GLU A 72 -2.09 -19.33 5.02
CA GLU A 72 -3.16 -19.93 5.83
C GLU A 72 -3.67 -19.00 6.93
N SER A 73 -2.82 -18.16 7.50
CA SER A 73 -3.21 -17.21 8.55
C SER A 73 -4.14 -16.18 8.00
N PHE A 74 -3.85 -15.67 6.79
CA PHE A 74 -4.70 -14.73 6.09
C PHE A 74 -6.06 -15.35 5.73
N SER A 75 -6.07 -16.58 5.23
CA SER A 75 -7.30 -17.32 4.94
C SER A 75 -8.18 -17.49 6.19
N ARG A 76 -7.59 -17.86 7.34
CA ARG A 76 -8.30 -17.99 8.62
C ARG A 76 -8.89 -16.66 9.11
N ILE A 77 -8.17 -15.56 8.94
CA ILE A 77 -8.68 -14.23 9.28
C ILE A 77 -9.90 -13.89 8.43
N LEU A 78 -9.82 -14.13 7.12
CA LEU A 78 -10.95 -13.90 6.22
C LEU A 78 -12.16 -14.78 6.58
N ASP A 79 -11.96 -16.04 6.94
CA ASP A 79 -13.03 -16.96 7.34
C ASP A 79 -13.70 -16.55 8.65
N GLY A 80 -13.02 -15.82 9.51
CA GLY A 80 -13.58 -15.23 10.73
C GLY A 80 -14.55 -14.07 10.46
N LEU A 81 -14.59 -13.54 9.23
CA LEU A 81 -15.49 -12.45 8.86
C LEU A 81 -16.83 -12.99 8.38
N ASN A 82 -17.91 -12.38 8.87
CA ASN A 82 -19.28 -12.76 8.48
C ASN A 82 -19.70 -12.22 7.11
N GLU A 83 -19.03 -11.21 6.61
CA GLU A 83 -19.30 -10.58 5.33
C GLU A 83 -18.57 -11.30 4.21
N PRO A 84 -19.22 -11.50 3.04
CA PRO A 84 -18.60 -12.15 1.90
C PRO A 84 -17.41 -11.36 1.37
N MET A 85 -16.24 -11.99 1.36
CA MET A 85 -14.99 -11.41 0.85
C MET A 85 -14.28 -12.36 -0.10
N MET A 86 -13.69 -11.79 -1.15
CA MET A 86 -12.95 -12.53 -2.17
C MET A 86 -11.71 -11.77 -2.60
N MET A 87 -10.67 -12.51 -2.95
CA MET A 87 -9.52 -11.97 -3.68
C MET A 87 -9.57 -12.42 -5.13
N ILE A 88 -9.38 -11.46 -6.02
CA ILE A 88 -9.33 -11.68 -7.46
C ILE A 88 -7.88 -11.50 -7.91
N ASP A 89 -7.36 -12.49 -8.61
CA ASP A 89 -6.08 -12.41 -9.30
C ASP A 89 -6.30 -12.67 -10.79
N ARG A 90 -5.82 -11.76 -11.64
CA ARG A 90 -5.96 -11.87 -13.11
C ARG A 90 -7.39 -12.19 -13.57
N GLY A 91 -8.39 -11.57 -12.92
CA GLY A 91 -9.81 -11.74 -13.25
C GLY A 91 -10.45 -13.02 -12.71
N LYS A 92 -9.71 -13.88 -12.02
CA LYS A 92 -10.22 -15.11 -11.40
C LYS A 92 -10.32 -14.97 -9.89
N VAL A 93 -11.28 -15.63 -9.29
CA VAL A 93 -11.40 -15.75 -7.84
C VAL A 93 -10.27 -16.63 -7.31
N ALA A 94 -9.27 -16.03 -6.72
CA ALA A 94 -8.10 -16.74 -6.17
C ALA A 94 -8.36 -17.26 -4.74
N LEU A 95 -9.13 -16.48 -3.95
CA LEU A 95 -9.50 -16.82 -2.59
C LEU A 95 -10.90 -16.30 -2.30
N ALA A 96 -11.69 -17.04 -1.53
CA ALA A 96 -13.00 -16.62 -1.06
C ALA A 96 -13.21 -17.14 0.37
N ASN A 97 -13.74 -16.28 1.25
CA ASN A 97 -14.03 -16.69 2.61
C ASN A 97 -15.32 -17.53 2.71
N ALA A 98 -15.53 -18.16 3.84
CA ALA A 98 -16.68 -19.02 4.09
C ALA A 98 -18.02 -18.31 3.81
N ALA A 99 -18.14 -17.01 4.08
CA ALA A 99 -19.34 -16.23 3.80
C ALA A 99 -19.60 -16.07 2.28
N ALA A 100 -18.55 -15.79 1.50
CA ALA A 100 -18.63 -15.70 0.05
C ALA A 100 -19.00 -17.06 -0.58
N LEU A 101 -18.40 -18.14 -0.07
CA LEU A 101 -18.72 -19.50 -0.53
C LEU A 101 -20.16 -19.89 -0.22
N ARG A 102 -20.71 -19.48 0.92
CA ARG A 102 -22.13 -19.69 1.23
C ARG A 102 -23.07 -18.90 0.32
N LEU A 103 -22.72 -17.66 -0.03
CA LEU A 103 -23.54 -16.80 -0.87
C LEU A 103 -23.51 -17.20 -2.35
N LEU A 104 -22.31 -17.47 -2.88
CA LEU A 104 -22.07 -17.63 -4.32
C LEU A 104 -21.86 -19.09 -4.76
N GLY A 105 -21.60 -19.99 -3.80
CA GLY A 105 -21.30 -21.38 -4.01
C GLY A 105 -19.82 -21.72 -3.99
N GLY A 106 -19.48 -22.96 -3.62
CA GLY A 106 -18.10 -23.43 -3.47
C GLY A 106 -17.31 -23.52 -4.80
N HIS A 107 -18.02 -23.50 -5.92
CA HIS A 107 -17.42 -23.62 -7.26
C HIS A 107 -16.74 -22.34 -7.76
N ILE A 108 -16.91 -21.20 -7.06
CA ILE A 108 -16.43 -19.91 -7.55
C ILE A 108 -14.91 -19.77 -7.53
N VAL A 109 -14.22 -20.51 -6.66
CA VAL A 109 -12.74 -20.44 -6.55
C VAL A 109 -12.12 -21.01 -7.83
N GLY A 110 -11.24 -20.24 -8.45
CA GLY A 110 -10.62 -20.54 -9.73
C GLY A 110 -11.41 -20.08 -10.96
N GLU A 111 -12.69 -19.75 -10.79
CA GLU A 111 -13.54 -19.24 -11.86
C GLU A 111 -13.33 -17.76 -12.15
N ASP A 112 -13.70 -17.34 -13.36
CA ASP A 112 -13.77 -15.91 -13.71
C ASP A 112 -14.79 -15.21 -12.81
N VAL A 113 -14.40 -14.05 -12.25
CA VAL A 113 -15.24 -13.29 -11.33
C VAL A 113 -16.60 -12.92 -11.94
N ARG A 114 -16.70 -12.74 -13.27
CA ARG A 114 -17.96 -12.45 -13.98
C ARG A 114 -18.90 -13.66 -14.01
N ILE A 115 -18.33 -14.87 -13.94
CA ILE A 115 -19.09 -16.12 -13.82
C ILE A 115 -19.47 -16.36 -12.36
N ALA A 116 -18.56 -16.06 -11.42
CA ALA A 116 -18.80 -16.19 -9.99
C ALA A 116 -19.92 -15.24 -9.53
N ILE A 117 -19.91 -13.99 -9.98
CA ILE A 117 -20.93 -12.98 -9.68
C ILE A 117 -21.69 -12.67 -10.98
N ARG A 118 -22.75 -13.42 -11.23
CA ARG A 118 -23.57 -13.31 -12.46
C ARG A 118 -24.45 -12.07 -12.44
N HIS A 119 -23.84 -10.89 -12.45
CA HIS A 119 -24.56 -9.63 -12.44
C HIS A 119 -24.04 -8.68 -13.54
N PRO A 120 -24.92 -8.06 -14.36
CA PRO A 120 -24.52 -7.24 -15.50
C PRO A 120 -23.59 -6.08 -15.12
N ALA A 121 -23.88 -5.37 -14.02
CA ALA A 121 -23.05 -4.26 -13.57
C ALA A 121 -21.64 -4.70 -13.17
N VAL A 122 -21.50 -5.89 -12.58
CA VAL A 122 -20.19 -6.49 -12.24
C VAL A 122 -19.44 -6.87 -13.49
N ALA A 123 -20.12 -7.56 -14.43
CA ALA A 123 -19.55 -7.95 -15.71
C ALA A 123 -19.06 -6.73 -16.50
N GLN A 124 -19.86 -5.65 -16.55
CA GLN A 124 -19.50 -4.40 -17.23
C GLN A 124 -18.30 -3.73 -16.57
N ARG A 125 -18.26 -3.63 -15.24
CA ARG A 125 -17.19 -2.96 -14.49
C ARG A 125 -15.87 -3.72 -14.58
N LEU A 126 -15.91 -5.05 -14.61
CA LEU A 126 -14.74 -5.92 -14.65
C LEU A 126 -14.41 -6.45 -16.06
N ALA A 127 -15.26 -6.17 -17.06
CA ALA A 127 -15.01 -6.55 -18.48
C ALA A 127 -13.96 -5.66 -19.14
N GLY A 128 -13.85 -4.41 -18.72
CA GLY A 128 -12.71 -3.59 -19.10
C GLY A 128 -11.50 -4.11 -18.31
N LEU A 129 -10.53 -4.68 -19.00
CA LEU A 129 -9.19 -4.93 -18.47
C LEU A 129 -8.50 -3.62 -18.10
N GLU A 130 -9.24 -2.52 -18.08
CA GLU A 130 -8.79 -1.24 -17.62
C GLU A 130 -8.53 -1.34 -16.13
N ARG A 131 -7.33 -1.01 -15.78
CA ARG A 131 -6.81 -0.94 -14.43
C ARG A 131 -7.79 -0.17 -13.55
N ILE A 132 -8.14 -0.73 -12.42
CA ILE A 132 -8.93 -0.02 -11.41
C ILE A 132 -7.94 0.82 -10.60
N ASP A 133 -7.90 2.12 -10.87
CA ASP A 133 -6.92 3.04 -10.27
C ASP A 133 -7.20 3.37 -8.80
N GLY A 134 -8.35 2.92 -8.26
CA GLY A 134 -8.73 3.17 -6.87
C GLY A 134 -9.94 2.36 -6.43
N PRO A 135 -10.39 2.50 -5.18
CA PRO A 135 -11.57 1.83 -4.69
C PRO A 135 -12.80 2.15 -5.55
N ALA A 136 -13.59 1.15 -5.87
CA ALA A 136 -14.82 1.27 -6.63
C ALA A 136 -15.98 0.60 -5.88
N THR A 137 -17.20 1.12 -6.08
CA THR A 137 -18.40 0.61 -5.44
C THR A 137 -19.47 0.34 -6.50
N ILE A 138 -20.15 -0.80 -6.40
CA ILE A 138 -21.22 -1.21 -7.30
C ILE A 138 -22.42 -1.65 -6.45
N ASN A 139 -23.59 -1.11 -6.75
CA ASN A 139 -24.84 -1.59 -6.15
C ASN A 139 -25.38 -2.77 -6.97
N ILE A 140 -25.66 -3.87 -6.29
CA ILE A 140 -26.12 -5.13 -6.85
C ILE A 140 -27.50 -5.46 -6.26
N VAL A 141 -28.43 -5.79 -7.13
CA VAL A 141 -29.79 -6.22 -6.72
C VAL A 141 -30.03 -7.64 -7.23
N GLY A 142 -30.52 -8.53 -6.36
CA GLY A 142 -30.85 -9.89 -6.75
C GLY A 142 -29.69 -10.90 -6.68
N LEU A 143 -28.61 -10.56 -5.98
CA LEU A 143 -27.57 -11.52 -5.63
C LEU A 143 -28.06 -12.37 -4.44
N GLY A 144 -28.06 -13.69 -4.57
CA GLY A 144 -28.66 -14.61 -3.60
C GLY A 144 -30.16 -14.76 -3.84
N THR A 145 -30.99 -13.86 -3.36
CA THR A 145 -32.43 -13.83 -3.61
C THR A 145 -32.86 -12.56 -4.35
N ARG A 146 -34.04 -12.59 -5.01
CA ARG A 146 -34.52 -11.49 -5.88
C ARG A 146 -34.60 -10.12 -5.21
N ASN A 147 -34.79 -10.07 -3.90
CA ASN A 147 -34.99 -8.81 -3.17
C ASN A 147 -33.77 -8.37 -2.39
N GLN A 148 -32.72 -9.16 -2.38
CA GLN A 148 -31.47 -8.77 -1.68
C GLN A 148 -30.75 -7.64 -2.40
N ARG A 149 -30.30 -6.69 -1.60
CA ARG A 149 -29.53 -5.53 -2.05
C ARG A 149 -28.14 -5.56 -1.43
N TRP A 150 -27.16 -5.55 -2.28
CA TRP A 150 -25.77 -5.65 -1.91
C TRP A 150 -25.00 -4.45 -2.41
N THR A 151 -24.04 -4.00 -1.64
CA THR A 151 -23.01 -3.09 -2.12
C THR A 151 -21.72 -3.89 -2.26
N MET A 152 -21.19 -3.96 -3.47
CA MET A 152 -19.90 -4.56 -3.79
C MET A 152 -18.84 -3.48 -3.79
N GLN A 153 -17.87 -3.60 -2.91
CA GLN A 153 -16.68 -2.76 -2.85
C GLN A 153 -15.52 -3.51 -3.50
N ILE A 154 -14.78 -2.82 -4.36
CA ILE A 154 -13.61 -3.35 -5.06
C ILE A 154 -12.44 -2.49 -4.67
N VAL A 155 -11.39 -3.09 -4.11
CA VAL A 155 -10.18 -2.40 -3.66
C VAL A 155 -8.96 -3.03 -4.33
N PRO A 156 -8.17 -2.26 -5.13
CA PRO A 156 -6.89 -2.74 -5.62
C PRO A 156 -5.92 -2.95 -4.46
N ILE A 157 -5.24 -4.11 -4.43
CA ILE A 157 -4.29 -4.45 -3.38
C ILE A 157 -2.86 -4.16 -3.83
N ASP A 158 -2.56 -4.36 -5.11
CA ASP A 158 -1.24 -4.17 -5.65
C ASP A 158 -0.91 -2.70 -5.90
N ARG A 159 0.39 -2.43 -5.99
CA ARG A 159 0.88 -1.12 -6.42
C ARG A 159 0.41 -0.79 -7.84
N PRO A 160 0.28 0.49 -8.17
CA PRO A 160 -0.17 0.91 -9.50
C PRO A 160 0.71 0.43 -10.67
N ASP A 161 1.97 0.08 -10.41
CA ASP A 161 2.97 -0.39 -11.38
C ASP A 161 3.05 -1.91 -11.52
N ALA A 162 2.27 -2.67 -10.75
CA ALA A 162 2.26 -4.14 -10.83
C ALA A 162 1.82 -4.63 -12.22
N ALA A 163 2.46 -5.68 -12.74
CA ALA A 163 2.18 -6.25 -14.05
C ALA A 163 0.78 -6.90 -14.13
N ALA A 164 0.25 -7.37 -12.99
CA ALA A 164 -1.08 -7.90 -12.83
C ALA A 164 -1.72 -7.26 -11.59
N GLN A 165 -2.98 -6.88 -11.69
CA GLN A 165 -3.70 -6.27 -10.59
C GLN A 165 -4.48 -7.32 -9.81
N ARG A 166 -4.22 -7.39 -8.49
CA ARG A 166 -5.05 -8.14 -7.56
C ARG A 166 -6.07 -7.20 -6.92
N LEU A 167 -7.28 -7.69 -6.79
CA LEU A 167 -8.39 -6.92 -6.24
C LEU A 167 -8.95 -7.66 -5.03
N MET A 168 -9.29 -6.93 -3.99
CA MET A 168 -10.15 -7.40 -2.92
C MET A 168 -11.58 -6.97 -3.22
N VAL A 169 -12.50 -7.90 -3.12
CA VAL A 169 -13.95 -7.67 -3.28
C VAL A 169 -14.63 -7.97 -1.97
N HIS A 170 -15.42 -7.03 -1.51
CA HIS A 170 -16.21 -7.11 -0.29
C HIS A 170 -17.68 -6.84 -0.62
N LEU A 171 -18.59 -7.69 -0.14
CA LEU A 171 -20.02 -7.57 -0.35
C LEU A 171 -20.71 -7.25 0.99
N VAL A 172 -21.45 -6.15 1.01
CA VAL A 172 -22.22 -5.71 2.18
C VAL A 172 -23.71 -5.84 1.88
N ASP A 173 -24.45 -6.54 2.75
CA ASP A 173 -25.89 -6.74 2.61
C ASP A 173 -26.67 -5.57 3.26
N HIS A 174 -27.40 -4.84 2.45
CA HIS A 174 -28.29 -3.75 2.86
C HIS A 174 -29.77 -4.12 2.82
N SER A 175 -30.11 -5.39 2.65
CA SER A 175 -31.48 -5.84 2.48
C SER A 175 -32.36 -5.52 3.70
N GLY A 176 -31.81 -5.65 4.91
CA GLY A 176 -32.50 -5.33 6.14
C GLY A 176 -32.84 -3.84 6.29
N GLU A 177 -31.90 -2.97 5.94
CA GLU A 177 -32.09 -1.51 5.98
C GLU A 177 -33.19 -1.08 5.00
N TYR A 178 -33.14 -1.61 3.79
CA TYR A 178 -34.16 -1.35 2.78
C TYR A 178 -35.55 -1.87 3.18
N ALA A 179 -35.62 -3.04 3.77
CA ALA A 179 -36.89 -3.59 4.27
C ALA A 179 -37.50 -2.73 5.38
N ALA A 180 -36.69 -2.28 6.32
CA ALA A 180 -37.12 -1.40 7.40
C ALA A 180 -37.62 -0.04 6.88
N GLU A 181 -36.87 0.57 5.93
CA GLU A 181 -37.30 1.84 5.37
C GLU A 181 -38.58 1.73 4.54
N ARG A 182 -38.74 0.64 3.79
CA ARG A 182 -39.98 0.38 3.06
C ARG A 182 -41.18 0.23 3.99
N MET A 183 -41.04 -0.55 5.09
CA MET A 183 -42.10 -0.67 6.08
C MET A 183 -42.48 0.68 6.70
N ARG A 184 -41.46 1.53 6.94
CA ARG A 184 -41.70 2.88 7.48
C ARG A 184 -42.49 3.76 6.50
N VAL A 185 -42.12 3.75 5.22
CA VAL A 185 -42.83 4.50 4.17
C VAL A 185 -44.26 4.00 4.00
N ASP A 186 -44.47 2.68 3.97
CA ASP A 186 -45.80 2.07 3.85
C ASP A 186 -46.69 2.39 5.05
N PHE A 187 -46.13 2.41 6.27
CA PHE A 187 -46.82 2.81 7.47
C PHE A 187 -47.31 4.27 7.43
N VAL A 188 -46.42 5.20 7.02
CA VAL A 188 -46.78 6.63 6.89
C VAL A 188 -47.84 6.85 5.82
N ALA A 189 -47.70 6.14 4.67
CA ALA A 189 -48.70 6.21 3.60
C ALA A 189 -50.11 5.74 4.06
N ASN A 190 -50.18 4.62 4.77
CA ASN A 190 -51.44 4.07 5.28
C ASN A 190 -52.05 4.95 6.40
N ALA A 191 -51.21 5.50 7.31
CA ALA A 191 -51.68 6.40 8.35
C ALA A 191 -52.22 7.76 7.83
N SER A 192 -51.85 8.12 6.60
CA SER A 192 -52.34 9.36 5.94
C SER A 192 -53.63 9.16 5.18
N HIS A 193 -54.15 7.93 5.05
CA HIS A 193 -55.39 7.59 4.37
C HIS A 193 -56.58 7.36 5.31
N GLU A 194 -56.36 7.32 6.62
CA GLU A 194 -57.42 7.32 7.65
C GLU A 194 -57.67 8.75 8.16
#